data_ed727e911090d803fe919dd13135ac44
#
_entry.id   ed727e911090d803fe919dd13135ac44
#
_cell.length_a   1.000
_cell.length_b   1.000
_cell.length_c   1.000
_cell.angle_alpha   90.00
_cell.angle_beta   90.00
_cell.angle_gamma   90.00
#
_symmetry.space_group_name_H-M   'P 1'
#
loop_
_entity.id
_entity.type
_entity.pdbx_description
1 polymer ?
#
loop_
_entity_poly.entity_id
_entity_poly.type
_entity_poly.pdbx_seq_one_letter_code
_entity_poly.pdbx_strand_id
1 'polypeptide(L)'
;QGIVDNAGSVLAMIEAMKALKGQTTGHRLIFVMTDQEELGLIGAKAWLESHDKSRIHAVINADVAAYGRTVMYGENNGAQSGFVLSALRTQCAEQAVNCIAFPVYPPSDDRVFSAAGVPVVSLGTQDAIGAHQMWLAFNGGEDNGLKEGFVPPVFQRIHSTEDKLSYLNGEDVARFGRFIADLTLRLDRAAP
;
A
#
# COMPACT_ATOMS: atom_id res chain seq x y z
N GLN A 1 -8.82 -16.55 6.26
CA GLN A 1 -7.42 -17.05 6.21
C GLN A 1 -6.41 -15.90 6.09
N GLY A 2 -6.84 -14.67 5.83
CA GLY A 2 -5.97 -13.51 5.78
C GLY A 2 -4.96 -13.52 4.61
N ILE A 3 -5.38 -14.01 3.44
CA ILE A 3 -4.49 -14.11 2.27
C ILE A 3 -4.41 -12.78 1.52
N VAL A 4 -5.56 -12.21 1.21
CA VAL A 4 -5.65 -10.90 0.56
C VAL A 4 -5.35 -9.80 1.57
N ASP A 5 -5.83 -9.99 2.78
CA ASP A 5 -5.67 -9.11 3.91
C ASP A 5 -5.09 -9.87 5.12
N ASN A 6 -3.73 -9.90 5.30
CA ASN A 6 -2.77 -9.15 4.48
C ASN A 6 -1.50 -9.99 4.18
N ALA A 7 -1.59 -11.33 4.12
CA ALA A 7 -0.44 -12.20 3.84
C ALA A 7 0.18 -11.93 2.46
N GLY A 8 -0.63 -11.54 1.47
CA GLY A 8 -0.16 -11.19 0.13
C GLY A 8 0.81 -10.00 0.15
N SER A 9 0.50 -8.95 0.92
CA SER A 9 1.40 -7.80 1.08
C SER A 9 2.67 -8.17 1.82
N VAL A 10 2.59 -9.03 2.84
CA VAL A 10 3.78 -9.55 3.53
C VAL A 10 4.70 -10.29 2.56
N LEU A 11 4.13 -11.14 1.69
CA LEU A 11 4.91 -11.82 0.65
C LEU A 11 5.53 -10.83 -0.34
N ALA A 12 4.80 -9.79 -0.75
CA ALA A 12 5.34 -8.75 -1.62
C ALA A 12 6.49 -7.99 -0.95
N MET A 13 6.39 -7.69 0.34
CA MET A 13 7.50 -7.09 1.11
C MET A 13 8.72 -8.00 1.17
N ILE A 14 8.55 -9.31 1.32
CA ILE A 14 9.66 -10.29 1.27
C ILE A 14 10.31 -10.28 -0.12
N GLU A 15 9.53 -10.20 -1.20
CA GLU A 15 10.08 -10.07 -2.56
C GLU A 15 10.83 -8.73 -2.76
N ALA A 16 10.33 -7.64 -2.18
CA ALA A 16 11.04 -6.36 -2.17
C ALA A 16 12.37 -6.46 -1.41
N MET A 17 12.39 -7.10 -0.24
CA MET A 17 13.63 -7.35 0.52
C MET A 17 14.66 -8.13 -0.31
N LYS A 18 14.22 -9.15 -1.03
CA LYS A 18 15.12 -9.93 -1.92
C LYS A 18 15.67 -9.07 -3.05
N ALA A 19 14.83 -8.23 -3.68
CA ALA A 19 15.26 -7.33 -4.75
C ALA A 19 16.22 -6.24 -4.28
N LEU A 20 16.08 -5.78 -3.04
CA LEU A 20 16.93 -4.76 -2.42
C LEU A 20 18.25 -5.33 -1.85
N LYS A 21 18.36 -6.66 -1.74
CA LYS A 21 19.58 -7.29 -1.21
C LYS A 21 20.80 -6.91 -2.05
N GLY A 22 21.81 -6.37 -1.40
CA GLY A 22 23.06 -5.94 -2.06
C GLY A 22 22.98 -4.57 -2.74
N GLN A 23 21.85 -3.88 -2.71
CA GLN A 23 21.76 -2.51 -3.16
C GLN A 23 22.43 -1.56 -2.15
N THR A 24 23.08 -0.54 -2.67
CA THR A 24 23.63 0.54 -1.82
C THR A 24 22.59 1.65 -1.68
N THR A 25 22.25 1.99 -0.46
CA THR A 25 21.28 3.03 -0.11
C THR A 25 21.90 4.07 0.83
N GLY A 26 21.46 5.30 0.73
CA GLY A 26 21.83 6.39 1.64
C GLY A 26 21.13 6.28 2.99
N HIS A 27 19.93 5.69 3.00
CA HIS A 27 19.13 5.45 4.20
C HIS A 27 19.15 3.98 4.61
N ARG A 28 19.00 3.75 5.92
CA ARG A 28 18.75 2.40 6.43
C ARG A 28 17.33 1.97 6.09
N LEU A 29 17.19 0.82 5.45
CA LEU A 29 15.89 0.22 5.15
C LEU A 29 15.43 -0.62 6.35
N ILE A 30 14.19 -0.41 6.77
CA ILE A 30 13.55 -1.16 7.86
C ILE A 30 12.26 -1.76 7.30
N PHE A 31 12.12 -3.07 7.40
CA PHE A 31 10.91 -3.79 7.06
C PHE A 31 10.19 -4.13 8.35
N VAL A 32 8.95 -3.67 8.46
CA VAL A 32 8.12 -3.87 9.65
C VAL A 32 6.90 -4.70 9.25
N MET A 33 6.70 -5.81 9.95
CA MET A 33 5.48 -6.61 9.85
C MET A 33 4.70 -6.34 11.14
N THR A 34 3.70 -5.50 11.02
CA THR A 34 2.84 -5.09 12.14
C THR A 34 1.83 -6.19 12.46
N ASP A 35 1.38 -6.24 13.71
CA ASP A 35 0.28 -7.05 14.16
C ASP A 35 -0.88 -6.18 14.64
N GLN A 36 -2.04 -6.77 14.86
CA GLN A 36 -3.22 -6.13 15.43
C GLN A 36 -3.63 -4.82 14.72
N GLU A 37 -3.48 -4.80 13.39
CA GLU A 37 -3.96 -3.69 12.55
C GLU A 37 -5.46 -3.50 12.74
N GLU A 38 -6.23 -4.57 12.59
CA GLU A 38 -7.69 -4.66 12.72
C GLU A 38 -8.24 -4.29 14.11
N LEU A 39 -7.39 -4.31 15.12
CA LEU A 39 -7.75 -3.91 16.49
C LEU A 39 -7.42 -2.44 16.78
N GLY A 40 -7.19 -1.66 15.75
CA GLY A 40 -6.92 -0.22 15.83
C GLY A 40 -5.45 0.15 15.69
N LEU A 41 -4.74 -0.49 14.77
CA LEU A 41 -3.36 -0.16 14.35
C LEU A 41 -2.35 -0.28 15.51
N ILE A 42 -2.55 -1.28 16.39
CA ILE A 42 -1.79 -1.38 17.67
C ILE A 42 -0.30 -1.59 17.39
N GLY A 43 0.04 -2.49 16.47
CA GLY A 43 1.44 -2.77 16.12
C GLY A 43 2.16 -1.57 15.54
N ALA A 44 1.54 -0.84 14.61
CA ALA A 44 2.12 0.36 14.02
C ALA A 44 2.33 1.48 15.06
N LYS A 45 1.37 1.68 15.98
CA LYS A 45 1.48 2.64 17.09
C LYS A 45 2.65 2.30 18.00
N ALA A 46 2.73 1.06 18.46
CA ALA A 46 3.79 0.59 19.34
C ALA A 46 5.18 0.70 18.68
N TRP A 47 5.26 0.39 17.38
CA TRP A 47 6.50 0.55 16.63
C TRP A 47 6.92 2.02 16.55
N LEU A 48 6.00 2.93 16.20
CA LEU A 48 6.30 4.35 16.09
C LEU A 48 6.66 5.00 17.42
N GLU A 49 5.99 4.61 18.51
CA GLU A 49 6.30 5.07 19.88
C GLU A 49 7.72 4.70 20.33
N SER A 50 8.24 3.57 19.85
CA SER A 50 9.58 3.08 20.17
C SER A 50 10.70 3.64 19.28
N HIS A 51 10.36 4.46 18.28
CA HIS A 51 11.30 4.99 17.30
C HIS A 51 11.25 6.52 17.21
N ASP A 52 12.39 7.13 16.93
CA ASP A 52 12.46 8.57 16.66
C ASP A 52 11.91 8.87 15.25
N LYS A 53 10.70 9.40 15.23
CA LYS A 53 9.99 9.74 14.00
C LYS A 53 10.71 10.78 13.13
N SER A 54 11.53 11.66 13.73
CA SER A 54 12.30 12.67 12.99
C SER A 54 13.38 12.04 12.10
N ARG A 55 13.71 10.77 12.32
CA ARG A 55 14.68 10.01 11.54
C ARG A 55 14.05 9.13 10.48
N ILE A 56 12.72 9.17 10.32
CA ILE A 56 12.00 8.41 9.30
C ILE A 56 11.87 9.29 8.07
N HIS A 57 12.57 8.93 6.99
CA HIS A 57 12.54 9.67 5.75
C HIS A 57 11.22 9.50 5.01
N ALA A 58 10.76 8.26 4.84
CA ALA A 58 9.49 7.93 4.23
C ALA A 58 9.02 6.53 4.65
N VAL A 59 7.71 6.30 4.53
CA VAL A 59 7.09 4.98 4.77
C VAL A 59 6.30 4.56 3.53
N ILE A 60 6.44 3.30 3.15
CA ILE A 60 5.58 2.62 2.20
C ILE A 60 4.77 1.61 3.00
N ASN A 61 3.46 1.84 3.13
CA ASN A 61 2.52 0.88 3.67
C ASN A 61 1.98 0.01 2.54
N ALA A 62 1.92 -1.30 2.71
CA ALA A 62 1.33 -2.21 1.74
C ALA A 62 0.21 -3.00 2.40
N ASP A 63 -1.00 -2.82 1.86
CA ASP A 63 -2.18 -3.45 2.40
C ASP A 63 -3.12 -3.89 1.27
N VAL A 64 -3.69 -5.08 1.43
CA VAL A 64 -4.56 -5.70 0.42
C VAL A 64 -3.87 -5.89 -0.93
N ALA A 65 -2.92 -6.83 -1.01
CA ALA A 65 -2.17 -7.10 -2.23
C ALA A 65 -1.86 -8.60 -2.40
N ALA A 66 -2.79 -9.37 -2.91
CA ALA A 66 -2.60 -10.79 -3.22
C ALA A 66 -2.66 -11.10 -4.72
N TYR A 67 -3.24 -10.22 -5.53
CA TYR A 67 -3.48 -10.42 -6.96
C TYR A 67 -3.68 -9.09 -7.68
N GLY A 68 -3.65 -9.17 -9.01
CA GLY A 68 -3.89 -8.03 -9.90
C GLY A 68 -2.65 -7.17 -10.12
N ARG A 69 -2.72 -6.34 -11.17
CA ARG A 69 -1.58 -5.57 -11.67
C ARG A 69 -1.79 -4.06 -11.59
N THR A 70 -2.97 -3.64 -11.16
CA THR A 70 -3.27 -2.23 -10.93
C THR A 70 -2.82 -1.87 -9.53
N VAL A 71 -1.93 -0.92 -9.42
CA VAL A 71 -1.49 -0.37 -8.14
C VAL A 71 -2.46 0.74 -7.74
N MET A 72 -3.08 0.58 -6.59
CA MET A 72 -3.91 1.61 -5.98
C MET A 72 -3.08 2.34 -4.92
N TYR A 73 -3.25 3.65 -4.79
CA TYR A 73 -2.54 4.42 -3.76
C TYR A 73 -3.37 5.57 -3.21
N GLY A 74 -3.17 5.88 -1.92
CA GLY A 74 -3.85 6.98 -1.24
C GLY A 74 -3.13 8.32 -1.38
N GLU A 75 -3.90 9.39 -1.62
CA GLU A 75 -3.41 10.77 -1.65
C GLU A 75 -3.72 11.54 -0.36
N ASN A 76 -4.42 10.92 0.59
CA ASN A 76 -4.96 11.55 1.78
C ASN A 76 -4.07 11.42 3.04
N ASN A 77 -2.75 11.29 2.85
CA ASN A 77 -1.77 11.16 3.92
C ASN A 77 -1.04 12.48 4.28
N GLY A 78 -1.63 13.62 3.92
CA GLY A 78 -1.14 14.93 4.28
C GLY A 78 -0.04 15.48 3.36
N ALA A 79 0.20 16.80 3.47
CA ALA A 79 1.11 17.53 2.58
C ALA A 79 2.57 17.06 2.67
N GLN A 80 3.00 16.55 3.83
CA GLN A 80 4.33 15.99 4.04
C GLN A 80 4.65 14.81 3.12
N SER A 81 3.61 14.11 2.63
CA SER A 81 3.75 12.98 1.71
C SER A 81 3.91 13.37 0.25
N GLY A 82 3.95 14.68 -0.07
CA GLY A 82 3.98 15.18 -1.44
C GLY A 82 5.13 14.65 -2.29
N PHE A 83 6.35 14.57 -1.73
CA PHE A 83 7.50 14.04 -2.46
C PHE A 83 7.39 12.52 -2.69
N VAL A 84 6.79 11.78 -1.75
CA VAL A 84 6.52 10.34 -1.88
C VAL A 84 5.54 10.09 -3.02
N LEU A 85 4.46 10.86 -3.08
CA LEU A 85 3.47 10.78 -4.16
C LEU A 85 4.07 11.18 -5.51
N SER A 86 4.93 12.19 -5.55
CA SER A 86 5.64 12.59 -6.77
C SER A 86 6.54 11.47 -7.29
N ALA A 87 7.32 10.86 -6.40
CA ALA A 87 8.20 9.73 -6.74
C ALA A 87 7.39 8.52 -7.27
N LEU A 88 6.27 8.21 -6.62
CA LEU A 88 5.37 7.13 -7.02
C LEU A 88 4.75 7.38 -8.40
N ARG A 89 4.19 8.58 -8.65
CA ARG A 89 3.60 8.93 -9.95
C ARG A 89 4.61 8.86 -11.08
N THR A 90 5.82 9.34 -10.83
CA THR A 90 6.93 9.26 -11.79
C THR A 90 7.26 7.80 -12.11
N GLN A 91 7.34 6.92 -11.10
CA GLN A 91 7.58 5.50 -11.31
C GLN A 91 6.46 4.82 -12.11
N CYS A 92 5.21 5.11 -11.79
CA CYS A 92 4.06 4.58 -12.53
C CYS A 92 4.16 4.93 -14.03
N ALA A 93 4.50 6.19 -14.33
CA ALA A 93 4.65 6.65 -15.71
C ALA A 93 5.84 6.00 -16.43
N GLU A 94 7.01 5.97 -15.82
CA GLU A 94 8.24 5.40 -16.41
C GLU A 94 8.14 3.90 -16.65
N GLN A 95 7.50 3.17 -15.74
CA GLN A 95 7.34 1.72 -15.85
C GLN A 95 6.05 1.31 -16.59
N ALA A 96 5.25 2.26 -17.05
CA ALA A 96 3.94 2.04 -17.67
C ALA A 96 3.03 1.13 -16.82
N VAL A 97 3.09 1.27 -15.50
CA VAL A 97 2.23 0.56 -14.56
C VAL A 97 0.89 1.28 -14.46
N ASN A 98 -0.21 0.52 -14.53
CA ASN A 98 -1.53 1.08 -14.26
C ASN A 98 -1.65 1.42 -12.78
N CYS A 99 -1.59 2.71 -12.44
CA CYS A 99 -1.70 3.20 -11.08
C CYS A 99 -2.96 4.08 -10.97
N ILE A 100 -3.75 3.86 -9.92
CA ILE A 100 -4.96 4.64 -9.64
C ILE A 100 -4.77 5.39 -8.33
N ALA A 101 -4.86 6.72 -8.41
CA ALA A 101 -4.84 7.62 -7.27
C ALA A 101 -6.22 7.68 -6.60
N PHE A 102 -6.26 7.53 -5.30
CA PHE A 102 -7.46 7.63 -4.49
C PHE A 102 -7.37 8.91 -3.64
N PRO A 103 -8.17 9.94 -3.91
CA PRO A 103 -8.31 11.10 -3.03
C PRO A 103 -8.68 10.69 -1.59
N VAL A 104 -9.55 9.66 -1.47
CA VAL A 104 -9.85 8.99 -0.21
C VAL A 104 -9.53 7.51 -0.36
N TYR A 105 -8.51 7.04 0.35
CA TYR A 105 -8.09 5.64 0.39
C TYR A 105 -8.49 5.02 1.73
N PRO A 106 -8.88 3.74 1.77
CA PRO A 106 -9.18 3.06 3.03
C PRO A 106 -8.03 3.23 4.04
N PRO A 107 -8.37 3.44 5.31
CA PRO A 107 -7.35 3.58 6.35
C PRO A 107 -6.65 2.25 6.62
N SER A 108 -5.35 2.33 6.92
CA SER A 108 -4.51 1.23 7.38
C SER A 108 -3.42 1.81 8.30
N ASP A 109 -2.35 1.10 8.54
CA ASP A 109 -1.21 1.55 9.38
C ASP A 109 -0.60 2.89 8.94
N ASP A 110 -0.77 3.28 7.68
CA ASP A 110 -0.37 4.59 7.15
C ASP A 110 -0.92 5.76 7.98
N ARG A 111 -2.09 5.60 8.60
CA ARG A 111 -2.73 6.64 9.42
C ARG A 111 -1.91 6.99 10.65
N VAL A 112 -1.24 6.02 11.24
CA VAL A 112 -0.37 6.23 12.40
C VAL A 112 0.80 7.14 12.02
N PHE A 113 1.45 6.86 10.90
CA PHE A 113 2.59 7.63 10.41
C PHE A 113 2.18 9.01 9.92
N SER A 114 1.11 9.10 9.15
CA SER A 114 0.55 10.36 8.65
C SER A 114 0.17 11.31 9.79
N ALA A 115 -0.53 10.82 10.82
CA ALA A 115 -0.91 11.61 11.99
C ALA A 115 0.29 12.10 12.79
N ALA A 116 1.42 11.39 12.74
CA ALA A 116 2.67 11.79 13.36
C ALA A 116 3.52 12.75 12.51
N GLY A 117 3.04 13.15 11.32
CA GLY A 117 3.75 14.02 10.38
C GLY A 117 4.84 13.32 9.58
N VAL A 118 4.88 11.98 9.59
CA VAL A 118 5.83 11.19 8.80
C VAL A 118 5.31 11.04 7.37
N PRO A 119 6.15 11.29 6.36
CA PRO A 119 5.80 11.05 4.96
C PRO A 119 5.47 9.58 4.71
N VAL A 120 4.28 9.30 4.16
CA VAL A 120 3.83 7.92 3.94
C VAL A 120 2.91 7.82 2.74
N VAL A 121 2.95 6.68 2.06
CA VAL A 121 1.94 6.28 1.08
C VAL A 121 1.43 4.89 1.40
N SER A 122 0.11 4.69 1.28
CA SER A 122 -0.51 3.36 1.33
C SER A 122 -0.73 2.84 -0.08
N LEU A 123 -0.36 1.59 -0.30
CA LEU A 123 -0.42 0.90 -1.58
C LEU A 123 -1.20 -0.41 -1.44
N GLY A 124 -1.97 -0.73 -2.46
CA GLY A 124 -2.58 -2.05 -2.63
C GLY A 124 -2.62 -2.44 -4.09
N THR A 125 -2.96 -3.70 -4.40
CA THR A 125 -3.14 -4.15 -5.78
C THR A 125 -4.45 -4.89 -5.96
N GLN A 126 -5.05 -4.69 -7.14
CA GLN A 126 -6.20 -5.46 -7.60
C GLN A 126 -6.17 -5.61 -9.13
N ASP A 127 -7.09 -6.41 -9.67
CA ASP A 127 -7.41 -6.31 -11.09
C ASP A 127 -8.01 -4.93 -11.43
N ALA A 128 -7.95 -4.56 -12.70
CA ALA A 128 -8.35 -3.22 -13.13
C ALA A 128 -9.82 -2.89 -12.85
N ILE A 129 -10.71 -3.88 -12.96
CA ILE A 129 -12.14 -3.69 -12.71
C ILE A 129 -12.39 -3.49 -11.22
N GLY A 130 -11.84 -4.37 -10.38
CA GLY A 130 -11.96 -4.28 -8.92
C GLY A 130 -11.40 -2.96 -8.37
N ALA A 131 -10.24 -2.54 -8.87
CA ALA A 131 -9.63 -1.27 -8.48
C ALA A 131 -10.51 -0.06 -8.87
N HIS A 132 -11.10 -0.08 -10.09
CA HIS A 132 -11.99 0.99 -10.53
C HIS A 132 -13.31 1.01 -9.73
N GLN A 133 -13.91 -0.14 -9.48
CA GLN A 133 -15.11 -0.24 -8.64
C GLN A 133 -14.86 0.25 -7.21
N MET A 134 -13.71 -0.08 -6.65
CA MET A 134 -13.30 0.42 -5.34
C MET A 134 -13.13 1.95 -5.37
N TRP A 135 -12.50 2.50 -6.42
CA TRP A 135 -12.39 3.94 -6.57
C TRP A 135 -13.76 4.62 -6.61
N LEU A 136 -14.70 4.11 -7.41
CA LEU A 136 -16.06 4.64 -7.49
C LEU A 136 -16.78 4.60 -6.14
N ALA A 137 -16.63 3.50 -5.40
CA ALA A 137 -17.26 3.34 -4.09
C ALA A 137 -16.77 4.37 -3.06
N PHE A 138 -15.51 4.77 -3.11
CA PHE A 138 -14.92 5.70 -2.13
C PHE A 138 -14.87 7.16 -2.60
N ASN A 139 -14.83 7.39 -3.92
CA ASN A 139 -14.55 8.72 -4.47
C ASN A 139 -15.56 9.17 -5.54
N GLY A 140 -16.47 8.31 -5.97
CA GLY A 140 -17.39 8.60 -7.07
C GLY A 140 -18.62 9.42 -6.68
N GLY A 141 -18.82 9.73 -5.39
CA GLY A 141 -20.00 10.44 -4.91
C GLY A 141 -21.31 9.62 -4.98
N GLU A 142 -22.45 10.28 -4.86
CA GLU A 142 -23.78 9.64 -4.83
C GLU A 142 -24.15 9.01 -6.19
N ASP A 143 -23.83 9.70 -7.29
CA ASP A 143 -24.13 9.26 -8.66
C ASP A 143 -22.96 8.50 -9.30
N ASN A 144 -22.31 7.60 -8.56
CA ASN A 144 -21.10 6.89 -8.99
C ASN A 144 -21.35 5.76 -10.02
N GLY A 145 -22.58 5.53 -10.42
CA GLY A 145 -22.95 4.48 -11.40
C GLY A 145 -22.93 3.06 -10.85
N LEU A 146 -22.60 2.86 -9.57
CA LEU A 146 -22.69 1.57 -8.92
C LEU A 146 -24.15 1.29 -8.49
N LYS A 147 -24.51 0.01 -8.48
CA LYS A 147 -25.81 -0.41 -7.95
C LYS A 147 -25.92 -0.03 -6.47
N GLU A 148 -27.11 0.37 -6.01
CA GLU A 148 -27.38 0.60 -4.59
C GLU A 148 -26.96 -0.62 -3.75
N GLY A 149 -26.24 -0.37 -2.66
CA GLY A 149 -25.69 -1.41 -1.80
C GLY A 149 -24.53 -2.23 -2.40
N PHE A 150 -23.93 -1.76 -3.50
CA PHE A 150 -22.76 -2.43 -4.08
C PHE A 150 -21.59 -2.40 -3.10
N VAL A 151 -21.01 -3.57 -2.87
CA VAL A 151 -19.79 -3.73 -2.10
C VAL A 151 -18.70 -4.21 -3.04
N PRO A 152 -17.56 -3.51 -3.16
CA PRO A 152 -16.44 -3.97 -3.98
C PRO A 152 -16.03 -5.40 -3.64
N PRO A 153 -15.68 -6.24 -4.63
CA PRO A 153 -15.40 -7.66 -4.41
C PRO A 153 -14.34 -7.96 -3.35
N VAL A 154 -13.35 -7.07 -3.19
CA VAL A 154 -12.32 -7.23 -2.16
C VAL A 154 -12.93 -7.19 -0.76
N PHE A 155 -13.86 -6.27 -0.48
CA PHE A 155 -14.53 -6.14 0.82
C PHE A 155 -15.58 -7.25 1.08
N GLN A 156 -15.97 -8.00 0.05
CA GLN A 156 -16.77 -9.22 0.24
C GLN A 156 -15.92 -10.41 0.68
N ARG A 157 -14.60 -10.34 0.51
CA ARG A 157 -13.64 -11.42 0.79
C ARG A 157 -12.88 -11.24 2.09
N ILE A 158 -12.22 -10.07 2.25
CA ILE A 158 -11.46 -9.77 3.46
C ILE A 158 -12.38 -9.79 4.68
N HIS A 159 -11.81 -10.03 5.85
CA HIS A 159 -12.54 -10.20 7.12
C HIS A 159 -13.56 -11.36 7.11
N SER A 160 -13.40 -12.32 6.20
CA SER A 160 -14.29 -13.46 6.08
C SER A 160 -13.56 -14.78 5.82
N THR A 161 -14.30 -15.89 5.88
CA THR A 161 -13.77 -17.21 5.51
C THR A 161 -13.50 -17.36 4.02
N GLU A 162 -13.96 -16.40 3.21
CA GLU A 162 -13.73 -16.37 1.76
C GLU A 162 -12.36 -15.79 1.37
N ASP A 163 -11.59 -15.19 2.30
CA ASP A 163 -10.22 -14.78 2.06
C ASP A 163 -9.27 -15.99 2.04
N LYS A 164 -9.19 -16.62 0.86
CA LYS A 164 -8.59 -17.94 0.62
C LYS A 164 -7.31 -17.89 -0.20
N LEU A 165 -6.46 -18.89 -0.03
CA LEU A 165 -5.21 -19.04 -0.80
C LEU A 165 -5.42 -19.05 -2.32
N SER A 166 -6.60 -19.46 -2.80
CA SER A 166 -6.93 -19.45 -4.23
C SER A 166 -6.92 -18.06 -4.87
N TYR A 167 -6.96 -16.98 -4.07
CA TYR A 167 -6.82 -15.61 -4.55
C TYR A 167 -5.36 -15.14 -4.67
N LEU A 168 -4.41 -15.91 -4.12
CA LEU A 168 -2.99 -15.56 -4.23
C LEU A 168 -2.47 -15.83 -5.65
N ASN A 169 -2.01 -14.77 -6.30
CA ASN A 169 -1.26 -14.87 -7.56
C ASN A 169 0.22 -14.53 -7.29
N GLY A 170 1.07 -15.55 -7.31
CA GLY A 170 2.49 -15.38 -6.99
C GLY A 170 3.26 -14.47 -7.95
N GLU A 171 2.87 -14.41 -9.23
CA GLU A 171 3.50 -13.51 -10.20
C GLU A 171 3.14 -12.05 -9.94
N ASP A 172 1.87 -11.78 -9.62
CA ASP A 172 1.40 -10.43 -9.31
C ASP A 172 2.02 -9.93 -7.98
N VAL A 173 2.09 -10.81 -6.96
CA VAL A 173 2.78 -10.52 -5.69
C VAL A 173 4.26 -10.20 -5.91
N ALA A 174 4.97 -11.02 -6.69
CA ALA A 174 6.37 -10.78 -7.01
C ALA A 174 6.59 -9.48 -7.81
N ARG A 175 5.67 -9.16 -8.72
CA ARG A 175 5.66 -7.89 -9.45
C ARG A 175 5.49 -6.70 -8.52
N PHE A 176 4.52 -6.78 -7.61
CA PHE A 176 4.27 -5.74 -6.63
C PHE A 176 5.48 -5.56 -5.69
N GLY A 177 6.11 -6.65 -5.26
CA GLY A 177 7.34 -6.59 -4.49
C GLY A 177 8.49 -5.85 -5.22
N ARG A 178 8.67 -6.12 -6.51
CA ARG A 178 9.64 -5.36 -7.33
C ARG A 178 9.27 -3.89 -7.44
N PHE A 179 7.99 -3.58 -7.64
CA PHE A 179 7.50 -2.20 -7.67
C PHE A 179 7.81 -1.46 -6.37
N ILE A 180 7.60 -2.10 -5.21
CA ILE A 180 7.95 -1.54 -3.88
C ILE A 180 9.47 -1.33 -3.78
N ALA A 181 10.28 -2.27 -4.24
CA ALA A 181 11.74 -2.14 -4.22
C ALA A 181 12.23 -0.95 -5.04
N ASP A 182 11.71 -0.78 -6.25
CA ASP A 182 12.05 0.33 -7.14
C ASP A 182 11.62 1.67 -6.53
N LEU A 183 10.41 1.73 -5.95
CA LEU A 183 9.94 2.92 -5.24
C LEU A 183 10.83 3.25 -4.03
N THR A 184 11.25 2.24 -3.29
CA THR A 184 12.18 2.40 -2.16
C THR A 184 13.50 3.02 -2.61
N LEU A 185 14.11 2.53 -3.70
CA LEU A 185 15.34 3.09 -4.24
C LEU A 185 15.16 4.51 -4.81
N ARG A 186 14.00 4.81 -5.33
CA ARG A 186 13.65 6.15 -5.80
C ARG A 186 13.52 7.12 -4.63
N LEU A 187 12.81 6.73 -3.57
CA LEU A 187 12.65 7.53 -2.35
C LEU A 187 13.98 7.74 -1.62
N ASP A 188 14.86 6.75 -1.62
CA ASP A 188 16.19 6.87 -1.03
C ASP A 188 17.01 8.02 -1.63
N ARG A 189 16.73 8.38 -2.89
CA ARG A 189 17.40 9.45 -3.65
C ARG A 189 16.61 10.75 -3.68
N ALA A 190 15.35 10.72 -3.28
CA ALA A 190 14.47 11.88 -3.31
C ALA A 190 14.73 12.78 -2.09
N ALA A 191 14.69 14.09 -2.30
CA ALA A 191 14.63 15.04 -1.21
C ALA A 191 13.18 15.26 -0.76
N PRO A 192 12.94 15.44 0.55
CA PRO A 192 11.63 15.80 1.07
C PRO A 192 11.15 17.17 0.60
#